data_b16802e759683dcaaf26869abe23f402
#
_entry.id   b16802e759683dcaaf26869abe23f402
#
_cell.length_a   1.000
_cell.length_b   1.000
_cell.length_c   1.000
_cell.angle_alpha   90.00
_cell.angle_beta   90.00
_cell.angle_gamma   90.00
#
_symmetry.space_group_name_H-M   'P 1'
#
loop_
_entity.id
_entity.type
_entity.pdbx_description
1 polymer ?
#
loop_
_entity_poly.entity_id
_entity_poly.type
_entity_poly.pdbx_seq_one_letter_code
_entity_poly.pdbx_strand_id
1 'polypeptide(L)'
;MSKVIDIEDRIKLEQKKKARVDKAKKTEAVRKVVQCTRCLARCARCGIQFDTADMYKRYAGPYRLCAFCQEEYEDFLRITDQAQESPYYWHNREWVALWQTWVDYQKAMKAYGESSEFIDLVREVEMDR
;
A
#
# COMPACT_ATOMS: atom_id res chain seq x y z
N MET A 1 -25.87 -48.43 6.87
CA MET A 1 -26.38 -47.49 5.88
C MET A 1 -25.30 -46.55 5.46
N SER A 2 -24.87 -46.69 4.25
CA SER A 2 -23.87 -45.76 3.71
C SER A 2 -24.51 -44.41 3.50
N LYS A 3 -24.02 -43.43 4.20
CA LYS A 3 -24.33 -42.03 3.88
C LYS A 3 -23.56 -41.69 2.62
N VAL A 4 -24.13 -41.94 1.48
CA VAL A 4 -23.57 -41.44 0.24
C VAL A 4 -23.94 -39.95 0.17
N ILE A 5 -22.95 -39.12 0.40
CA ILE A 5 -23.10 -37.70 0.12
C ILE A 5 -23.30 -37.59 -1.40
N ASP A 6 -24.45 -37.09 -1.80
CA ASP A 6 -24.78 -36.89 -3.19
C ASP A 6 -23.69 -36.02 -3.86
N ILE A 7 -23.32 -36.38 -5.07
CA ILE A 7 -22.32 -35.65 -5.85
C ILE A 7 -22.73 -34.18 -5.99
N GLU A 8 -24.01 -33.91 -6.15
CA GLU A 8 -24.52 -32.52 -6.22
C GLU A 8 -24.29 -31.76 -4.93
N ASP A 9 -24.45 -32.38 -3.78
CA ASP A 9 -24.19 -31.73 -2.48
C ASP A 9 -22.72 -31.45 -2.28
N ARG A 10 -21.83 -32.33 -2.76
CA ARG A 10 -20.39 -32.10 -2.76
C ARG A 10 -20.00 -30.93 -3.61
N ILE A 11 -20.55 -30.84 -4.82
CA ILE A 11 -20.29 -29.75 -5.74
C ILE A 11 -20.74 -28.41 -5.13
N LYS A 12 -21.93 -28.38 -4.54
CA LYS A 12 -22.45 -27.18 -3.86
C LYS A 12 -21.57 -26.78 -2.69
N LEU A 13 -21.09 -27.73 -1.90
CA LEU A 13 -20.22 -27.46 -0.76
C LEU A 13 -18.87 -26.89 -1.21
N GLU A 14 -18.28 -27.46 -2.25
CA GLU A 14 -17.02 -26.98 -2.82
C GLU A 14 -17.18 -25.59 -3.43
N GLN A 15 -18.29 -25.32 -4.10
CA GLN A 15 -18.59 -23.98 -4.63
C GLN A 15 -18.73 -22.95 -3.51
N LYS A 16 -19.36 -23.31 -2.40
CA LYS A 16 -19.46 -22.43 -1.23
C LYS A 16 -18.11 -22.14 -0.61
N LYS A 17 -17.24 -23.16 -0.50
CA LYS A 17 -15.87 -22.98 0.02
C LYS A 17 -15.06 -22.06 -0.88
N LYS A 18 -15.14 -22.26 -2.19
CA LYS A 18 -14.46 -21.42 -3.17
C LYS A 18 -14.93 -19.98 -3.08
N ALA A 19 -16.24 -19.77 -2.97
CA ALA A 19 -16.81 -18.42 -2.86
C ALA A 19 -16.31 -17.69 -1.61
N ARG A 20 -16.18 -18.40 -0.46
CA ARG A 20 -15.63 -17.83 0.77
C ARG A 20 -14.17 -17.45 0.62
N VAL A 21 -13.38 -18.31 -0.02
CA VAL A 21 -11.95 -18.04 -0.26
C VAL A 21 -11.79 -16.84 -1.20
N ASP A 22 -12.58 -16.80 -2.27
CA ASP A 22 -12.54 -15.66 -3.22
C ASP A 22 -12.93 -14.36 -2.54
N LYS A 23 -13.96 -14.37 -1.70
CA LYS A 23 -14.38 -13.20 -0.93
C LYS A 23 -13.27 -12.73 0.01
N ALA A 24 -12.62 -13.66 0.72
CA ALA A 24 -11.52 -13.34 1.61
C ALA A 24 -10.33 -12.75 0.85
N LYS A 25 -10.01 -13.28 -0.33
CA LYS A 25 -8.94 -12.75 -1.18
C LYS A 25 -9.24 -11.35 -1.67
N LYS A 26 -10.48 -11.09 -2.09
CA LYS A 26 -10.90 -9.77 -2.54
C LYS A 26 -10.82 -8.75 -1.41
N THR A 27 -11.31 -9.10 -0.23
CA THR A 27 -11.26 -8.24 0.95
C THR A 27 -9.81 -7.92 1.32
N GLU A 28 -8.94 -8.93 1.33
CA GLU A 28 -7.53 -8.76 1.65
C GLU A 28 -6.81 -7.88 0.61
N ALA A 29 -7.12 -8.05 -0.66
CA ALA A 29 -6.55 -7.24 -1.73
C ALA A 29 -6.88 -5.75 -1.55
N VAL A 30 -8.14 -5.45 -1.21
CA VAL A 30 -8.57 -4.08 -0.93
C VAL A 30 -7.89 -3.55 0.33
N ARG A 31 -7.85 -4.35 1.40
CA ARG A 31 -7.25 -3.97 2.68
C ARG A 31 -5.79 -3.55 2.52
N LYS A 32 -5.01 -4.31 1.76
CA LYS A 32 -3.59 -4.02 1.55
C LYS A 32 -3.37 -2.64 0.93
N VAL A 33 -4.14 -2.31 -0.08
CA VAL A 33 -4.01 -1.01 -0.76
C VAL A 33 -4.51 0.12 0.14
N VAL A 34 -5.67 -0.06 0.76
CA VAL A 34 -6.28 0.96 1.62
C VAL A 34 -5.40 1.27 2.83
N GLN A 35 -4.84 0.25 3.49
CA GLN A 35 -3.93 0.47 4.62
C GLN A 35 -2.68 1.24 4.22
N CYS A 36 -2.10 0.90 3.07
CA CYS A 36 -0.90 1.56 2.60
C CYS A 36 -1.15 3.03 2.22
N THR A 37 -2.36 3.36 1.73
CA THR A 37 -2.66 4.71 1.24
C THR A 37 -3.35 5.60 2.27
N ARG A 38 -4.00 5.03 3.29
CA ARG A 38 -4.82 5.78 4.24
C ARG A 38 -4.36 5.70 5.70
N CYS A 39 -3.18 5.18 5.96
CA CYS A 39 -2.66 5.12 7.32
C CYS A 39 -2.12 6.50 7.73
N LEU A 40 -3.01 7.38 8.19
CA LEU A 40 -2.68 8.78 8.52
C LEU A 40 -1.80 8.93 9.76
N ALA A 41 -1.68 7.88 10.56
CA ALA A 41 -0.94 7.94 11.83
C ALA A 41 0.53 7.52 11.70
N ARG A 42 1.00 7.12 10.52
CA ARG A 42 2.34 6.59 10.33
C ARG A 42 3.05 7.21 9.14
N CYS A 43 4.38 7.33 9.27
CA CYS A 43 5.22 7.72 8.14
C CYS A 43 5.12 6.69 7.01
N ALA A 44 4.87 7.15 5.79
CA ALA A 44 4.72 6.27 4.64
C ALA A 44 6.00 5.51 4.29
N ARG A 45 7.17 6.06 4.65
CA ARG A 45 8.47 5.48 4.27
C ARG A 45 9.01 4.53 5.34
N CYS A 46 9.09 4.97 6.59
CA CYS A 46 9.72 4.19 7.67
C CYS A 46 8.73 3.55 8.63
N GLY A 47 7.45 3.92 8.56
CA GLY A 47 6.41 3.35 9.41
C GLY A 47 6.36 3.86 10.83
N ILE A 48 7.19 4.85 11.18
CA ILE A 48 7.16 5.40 12.53
C ILE A 48 5.81 6.04 12.80
N GLN A 49 5.28 5.81 14.00
CA GLN A 49 4.00 6.36 14.40
C GLN A 49 4.15 7.83 14.75
N PHE A 50 3.27 8.67 14.22
CA PHE A 50 3.22 10.07 14.58
C PHE A 50 2.54 10.24 15.93
N ASP A 51 3.00 11.21 16.71
CA ASP A 51 2.25 11.61 17.90
C ASP A 51 1.07 12.52 17.48
N THR A 52 0.20 12.83 18.47
CA THR A 52 -1.02 13.59 18.20
C THR A 52 -0.73 15.01 17.67
N ALA A 53 0.38 15.61 18.09
CA ALA A 53 0.77 16.94 17.61
C ALA A 53 1.22 16.90 16.15
N ASP A 54 1.97 15.85 15.77
CA ASP A 54 2.46 15.68 14.41
C ASP A 54 1.34 15.40 13.39
N MET A 55 0.23 14.81 13.85
CA MET A 55 -0.91 14.54 12.99
C MET A 55 -1.55 15.81 12.41
N TYR A 56 -1.38 16.93 13.05
CA TYR A 56 -1.94 18.21 12.59
C TYR A 56 -0.96 19.03 11.75
N LYS A 57 0.28 18.61 11.66
CA LYS A 57 1.27 19.29 10.81
C LYS A 57 1.03 18.92 9.36
N ARG A 58 1.08 19.93 8.50
CA ARG A 58 0.99 19.73 7.05
C ARG A 58 2.27 19.10 6.53
N TYR A 59 2.12 18.14 5.64
CA TYR A 59 3.28 17.56 4.96
C TYR A 59 3.84 18.55 3.96
N ALA A 60 5.17 18.67 3.94
CA ALA A 60 5.86 19.59 3.03
C ALA A 60 5.93 19.07 1.59
N GLY A 61 5.63 17.79 1.37
CA GLY A 61 5.74 17.15 0.07
C GLY A 61 4.55 16.23 -0.25
N PRO A 62 4.64 15.47 -1.35
CA PRO A 62 3.52 14.64 -1.81
C PRO A 62 3.28 13.40 -0.97
N TYR A 63 4.20 13.05 -0.08
CA TYR A 63 4.10 11.86 0.74
C TYR A 63 4.04 12.24 2.21
N ARG A 64 3.31 11.43 2.99
CA ARG A 64 3.21 11.59 4.43
C ARG A 64 4.46 11.02 5.08
N LEU A 65 5.41 11.88 5.39
CA LEU A 65 6.72 11.50 5.91
C LEU A 65 6.97 12.14 7.27
N CYS A 66 7.70 11.43 8.15
CA CYS A 66 8.23 12.02 9.37
C CYS A 66 9.32 13.03 9.02
N ALA A 67 9.74 13.84 9.99
CA ALA A 67 10.73 14.88 9.75
C ALA A 67 12.03 14.33 9.16
N PHE A 68 12.50 13.18 9.65
CA PHE A 68 13.73 12.54 9.14
C PHE A 68 13.58 12.06 7.70
N CYS A 69 12.48 11.39 7.39
CA CYS A 69 12.24 10.89 6.02
C CYS A 69 11.97 12.04 5.06
N GLN A 70 11.36 13.13 5.53
CA GLN A 70 11.15 14.31 4.70
C GLN A 70 12.49 14.96 4.32
N GLU A 71 13.42 15.06 5.27
CA GLU A 71 14.76 15.58 4.99
C GLU A 71 15.50 14.68 3.99
N GLU A 72 15.40 13.36 4.16
CA GLU A 72 16.00 12.40 3.22
C GLU A 72 15.38 12.54 1.82
N TYR A 73 14.07 12.67 1.75
CA TYR A 73 13.36 12.85 0.48
C TYR A 73 13.81 14.12 -0.23
N GLU A 74 13.96 15.22 0.51
CA GLU A 74 14.45 16.49 -0.03
C GLU A 74 15.89 16.35 -0.54
N ASP A 75 16.74 15.63 0.19
CA ASP A 75 18.11 15.36 -0.24
C ASP A 75 18.14 14.50 -1.50
N PHE A 76 17.29 13.49 -1.56
CA PHE A 76 17.10 12.66 -2.75
C PHE A 76 16.74 13.52 -3.98
N LEU A 77 15.82 14.45 -3.82
CA LEU A 77 15.42 15.34 -4.90
C LEU A 77 16.57 16.27 -5.34
N ARG A 78 17.35 16.79 -4.40
CA ARG A 78 18.52 17.63 -4.73
C ARG A 78 19.54 16.84 -5.55
N ILE A 79 19.78 15.59 -5.17
CA ILE A 79 20.75 14.74 -5.89
C ILE A 79 20.24 14.41 -7.29
N THR A 80 18.97 14.02 -7.43
CA THR A 80 18.41 13.52 -8.70
C THR A 80 17.99 14.66 -9.64
N ASP A 81 17.32 15.67 -9.13
CA ASP A 81 16.75 16.73 -9.96
C ASP A 81 17.72 17.90 -10.18
N GLN A 82 18.58 18.18 -9.21
CA GLN A 82 19.48 19.33 -9.25
C GLN A 82 20.94 18.95 -9.39
N ALA A 83 21.25 17.65 -9.46
CA ALA A 83 22.60 17.10 -9.57
C ALA A 83 23.55 17.66 -8.48
N GLN A 84 23.03 17.89 -7.29
CA GLN A 84 23.81 18.37 -6.15
C GLN A 84 24.34 17.18 -5.35
N GLU A 85 25.53 17.34 -4.76
CA GLU A 85 26.09 16.32 -3.88
C GLU A 85 25.45 16.43 -2.50
N SER A 86 25.24 15.28 -1.85
CA SER A 86 24.76 15.23 -0.47
C SER A 86 25.91 15.54 0.49
N PRO A 87 25.62 16.23 1.62
CA PRO A 87 26.61 16.38 2.70
C PRO A 87 26.89 15.07 3.43
N TYR A 88 26.12 14.01 3.17
CA TYR A 88 26.24 12.73 3.85
C TYR A 88 26.80 11.69 2.90
N TYR A 89 27.94 11.04 3.28
CA TYR A 89 28.62 10.08 2.41
C TYR A 89 27.77 8.81 2.18
N TRP A 90 26.85 8.48 3.13
CA TRP A 90 25.97 7.32 3.01
C TRP A 90 24.77 7.54 2.08
N HIS A 91 24.52 8.79 1.67
CA HIS A 91 23.54 9.08 0.61
C HIS A 91 24.21 8.87 -0.75
N ASN A 92 24.65 7.65 -0.96
CA ASN A 92 25.37 7.23 -2.16
C ASN A 92 24.41 6.80 -3.26
N ARG A 93 24.95 6.25 -4.34
CA ARG A 93 24.14 5.82 -5.49
C ARG A 93 23.14 4.73 -5.10
N GLU A 94 23.53 3.80 -4.26
CA GLU A 94 22.66 2.72 -3.80
C GLU A 94 21.52 3.26 -2.91
N TRP A 95 21.82 4.23 -2.06
CA TRP A 95 20.81 4.91 -1.27
C TRP A 95 19.81 5.68 -2.16
N VAL A 96 20.29 6.35 -3.19
CA VAL A 96 19.45 7.04 -4.18
C VAL A 96 18.55 6.03 -4.88
N ALA A 97 19.09 4.86 -5.25
CA ALA A 97 18.30 3.80 -5.87
C ALA A 97 17.19 3.28 -4.95
N LEU A 98 17.46 3.18 -3.65
CA LEU A 98 16.44 2.81 -2.66
C LEU A 98 15.26 3.80 -2.66
N TRP A 99 15.57 5.07 -2.62
CA TRP A 99 14.52 6.10 -2.66
C TRP A 99 13.77 6.10 -3.99
N GLN A 100 14.48 5.95 -5.10
CA GLN A 100 13.86 5.90 -6.43
C GLN A 100 12.90 4.72 -6.53
N THR A 101 13.30 3.56 -6.05
CA THR A 101 12.44 2.36 -6.06
C THR A 101 11.19 2.58 -5.20
N TRP A 102 11.35 3.21 -4.05
CA TRP A 102 10.22 3.51 -3.17
C TRP A 102 9.24 4.49 -3.84
N VAL A 103 9.75 5.54 -4.46
CA VAL A 103 8.94 6.52 -5.19
C VAL A 103 8.20 5.86 -6.35
N ASP A 104 8.88 5.01 -7.10
CA ASP A 104 8.28 4.26 -8.20
C ASP A 104 7.18 3.33 -7.69
N TYR A 105 7.41 2.69 -6.55
CA TYR A 105 6.41 1.85 -5.91
C TYR A 105 5.18 2.66 -5.49
N GLN A 106 5.36 3.85 -4.94
CA GLN A 106 4.24 4.71 -4.55
C GLN A 106 3.41 5.13 -5.77
N LYS A 107 4.08 5.47 -6.86
CA LYS A 107 3.42 5.81 -8.13
C LYS A 107 2.63 4.63 -8.69
N ALA A 108 3.23 3.44 -8.66
CA ALA A 108 2.57 2.22 -9.14
C ALA A 108 1.36 1.87 -8.28
N MET A 109 1.47 2.02 -6.96
CA MET A 109 0.37 1.77 -6.04
C MET A 109 -0.79 2.73 -6.29
N LYS A 110 -0.50 4.00 -6.52
CA LYS A 110 -1.51 5.00 -6.85
C LYS A 110 -2.22 4.65 -8.17
N ALA A 111 -1.45 4.28 -9.19
CA ALA A 111 -2.01 3.89 -10.49
C ALA A 111 -2.90 2.65 -10.36
N TYR A 112 -2.48 1.68 -9.58
CA TYR A 112 -3.29 0.48 -9.31
C TYR A 112 -4.59 0.83 -8.59
N GLY A 113 -4.53 1.70 -7.57
CA GLY A 113 -5.70 2.14 -6.81
C GLY A 113 -6.71 2.93 -7.66
N GLU A 114 -6.25 3.52 -8.76
CA GLU A 114 -7.08 4.28 -9.69
C GLU A 114 -7.53 3.45 -10.89
N SER A 115 -7.10 2.19 -10.98
CA SER A 115 -7.48 1.30 -12.08
C SER A 115 -8.96 0.93 -12.00
N SER A 116 -9.58 0.70 -13.15
CA SER A 116 -10.99 0.32 -13.20
C SER A 116 -11.26 -1.00 -12.48
N GLU A 117 -10.35 -1.95 -12.60
CA GLU A 117 -10.46 -3.26 -11.95
C GLU A 117 -10.41 -3.13 -10.43
N PHE A 118 -9.54 -2.27 -9.90
CA PHE A 118 -9.48 -2.05 -8.45
C PHE A 118 -10.72 -1.32 -7.94
N ILE A 119 -11.23 -0.35 -8.67
CA ILE A 119 -12.47 0.35 -8.33
C ILE A 119 -13.63 -0.63 -8.29
N ASP A 120 -13.73 -1.53 -9.28
CA ASP A 120 -14.75 -2.58 -9.30
C ASP A 120 -14.60 -3.52 -8.11
N LEU A 121 -13.37 -3.88 -7.78
CA LEU A 121 -13.09 -4.74 -6.63
C LEU A 121 -13.55 -4.11 -5.32
N VAL A 122 -13.29 -2.82 -5.13
CA VAL A 122 -13.75 -2.08 -3.94
C VAL A 122 -15.27 -2.10 -3.86
N ARG A 123 -15.94 -1.87 -4.97
CA ARG A 123 -17.42 -1.91 -5.02
C ARG A 123 -17.96 -3.27 -4.63
N GLU A 124 -17.36 -4.36 -5.14
CA GLU A 124 -17.76 -5.72 -4.80
C GLU A 124 -17.60 -6.00 -3.30
N VAL A 125 -16.50 -5.56 -2.71
CA VAL A 125 -16.24 -5.76 -1.28
C VAL A 125 -17.21 -4.94 -0.43
N GLU A 126 -17.52 -3.73 -0.83
CA GLU A 126 -18.49 -2.86 -0.12
C GLU A 126 -19.90 -3.41 -0.19
N MET A 127 -20.28 -3.98 -1.33
CA MET A 127 -21.62 -4.55 -1.52
C MET A 127 -21.85 -5.82 -0.71
N ASP A 128 -20.78 -6.53 -0.37
CA ASP A 128 -20.83 -7.79 0.38
C ASP A 128 -20.83 -7.60 1.91
N ARG A 129 -20.84 -6.39 2.39
CA ARG A 129 -20.91 -6.10 3.83
C ARG A 129 -22.34 -6.19 4.36
#